data_27949a1f2c368691f3156377e8a61abb
#
_entry.id   27949a1f2c368691f3156377e8a61abb
#
_cell.length_a   1.000
_cell.length_b   1.000
_cell.length_c   1.000
_cell.angle_alpha   90.00
_cell.angle_beta   90.00
_cell.angle_gamma   90.00
#
_symmetry.space_group_name_H-M   'P 1'
#
loop_
_entity.id
_entity.type
_entity.pdbx_description
1 polymer ?
#
loop_
_entity_poly.entity_id
_entity_poly.type
_entity_poly.pdbx_seq_one_letter_code
_entity_poly.pdbx_strand_id
1 'polypeptide(L)'
;GMGVGGLLMEIVTRPQPRTVADIEANRNVTAIVLAAGRSTRMGGPNKLLAELDGKKLVRIVAEQALASKASEVIVVTGHQADLVEQALAGLNVKFVRNPDFAGGLASSVKAGIGAVSENADGAIVCLGDMPLIDAKLIDQLIETFAPDRGHLIAVPVSEGRRGNPVLWSRRFFKELMTLDGDVGARHLIAKHTE
;
A
#
# COMPACT_ATOMS: atom_id res chain seq x y z
N GLY A 1 -8.43 29.22 -14.46
CA GLY A 1 -9.06 27.97 -14.31
C GLY A 1 -8.08 26.93 -13.81
N MET A 2 -8.12 26.64 -12.52
CA MET A 2 -7.30 25.55 -12.02
C MET A 2 -7.89 24.25 -12.50
N GLY A 3 -7.26 23.69 -13.54
CA GLY A 3 -7.55 22.32 -13.92
C GLY A 3 -7.15 21.44 -12.74
N VAL A 4 -8.13 20.99 -12.01
CA VAL A 4 -7.91 19.88 -11.08
C VAL A 4 -7.51 18.72 -11.98
N GLY A 5 -6.22 18.47 -12.10
CA GLY A 5 -5.74 17.27 -12.75
C GLY A 5 -6.39 16.10 -12.01
N GLY A 6 -7.46 15.59 -12.58
CA GLY A 6 -8.13 14.46 -12.00
C GLY A 6 -7.13 13.33 -11.79
N LEU A 7 -7.08 12.79 -10.57
CA LEU A 7 -6.28 11.61 -10.30
C LEU A 7 -6.82 10.46 -11.14
N LEU A 8 -6.02 10.00 -12.11
CA LEU A 8 -6.41 8.88 -12.95
C LEU A 8 -6.02 7.56 -12.28
N MET A 9 -6.93 6.60 -12.34
CA MET A 9 -6.68 5.24 -11.91
C MET A 9 -6.41 4.38 -13.13
N GLU A 10 -5.39 3.53 -13.06
CA GLU A 10 -5.08 2.59 -14.12
C GLU A 10 -5.48 1.18 -13.71
N ILE A 11 -6.18 0.50 -14.62
CA ILE A 11 -6.51 -0.92 -14.49
C ILE A 11 -5.46 -1.68 -15.31
N VAL A 12 -4.70 -2.53 -14.62
CA VAL A 12 -3.52 -3.18 -15.22
C VAL A 12 -3.87 -4.49 -15.92
N THR A 13 -4.99 -5.10 -15.59
CA THR A 13 -5.40 -6.36 -16.22
C THR A 13 -6.63 -6.16 -17.10
N ARG A 14 -6.89 -7.12 -18.01
CA ARG A 14 -8.03 -7.01 -18.92
C ARG A 14 -9.35 -7.07 -18.16
N PRO A 15 -10.23 -6.08 -18.37
CA PRO A 15 -11.56 -6.12 -17.75
C PRO A 15 -12.40 -7.25 -18.31
N GLN A 16 -13.21 -7.86 -17.45
CA GLN A 16 -14.19 -8.88 -17.83
C GLN A 16 -15.60 -8.39 -17.50
N PRO A 17 -16.63 -8.93 -18.18
CA PRO A 17 -18.00 -8.55 -17.86
C PRO A 17 -18.33 -8.77 -16.39
N ARG A 18 -19.09 -7.85 -15.82
CA ARG A 18 -19.45 -7.87 -14.41
C ARG A 18 -20.90 -8.34 -14.23
N THR A 19 -21.10 -9.27 -13.29
CA THR A 19 -22.46 -9.68 -12.90
C THR A 19 -22.92 -8.84 -11.70
N VAL A 20 -24.23 -8.88 -11.40
CA VAL A 20 -24.77 -8.16 -10.24
C VAL A 20 -24.15 -8.68 -8.93
N ALA A 21 -23.91 -9.98 -8.84
CA ALA A 21 -23.26 -10.58 -7.68
C ALA A 21 -21.84 -10.06 -7.49
N ASP A 22 -21.13 -9.76 -8.57
CA ASP A 22 -19.76 -9.25 -8.55
C ASP A 22 -19.68 -7.82 -7.99
N ILE A 23 -20.76 -7.05 -8.10
CA ILE A 23 -20.82 -5.68 -7.62
C ILE A 23 -20.80 -5.64 -6.09
N GLU A 24 -21.42 -6.61 -5.44
CA GLU A 24 -21.57 -6.68 -3.99
C GLU A 24 -20.43 -7.46 -3.32
N ALA A 25 -19.77 -8.36 -4.06
CA ALA A 25 -18.71 -9.20 -3.54
C ALA A 25 -17.33 -8.56 -3.70
N ASN A 26 -16.43 -8.87 -2.77
CA ASN A 26 -14.98 -8.80 -2.96
C ASN A 26 -14.35 -7.42 -2.94
N ARG A 27 -14.63 -6.64 -1.88
CA ARG A 27 -13.88 -5.42 -1.59
C ARG A 27 -13.27 -5.43 -0.19
N ASN A 28 -12.97 -6.62 0.32
CA ASN A 28 -12.22 -6.75 1.56
C ASN A 28 -10.75 -6.54 1.25
N VAL A 29 -10.27 -5.32 1.47
CA VAL A 29 -8.90 -4.92 1.17
C VAL A 29 -8.19 -4.56 2.45
N THR A 30 -7.00 -5.11 2.65
CA THR A 30 -6.11 -4.75 3.76
C THR A 30 -5.15 -3.66 3.30
N ALA A 31 -5.00 -2.62 4.10
CA ALA A 31 -3.97 -1.61 3.86
C ALA A 31 -2.69 -2.04 4.58
N ILE A 32 -1.57 -2.06 3.86
CA ILE A 32 -0.26 -2.35 4.40
C ILE A 32 0.56 -1.05 4.32
N VAL A 33 0.99 -0.54 5.47
CA VAL A 33 1.84 0.64 5.54
C VAL A 33 3.28 0.17 5.77
N LEU A 34 4.14 0.42 4.81
CA LEU A 34 5.57 0.06 4.91
C LEU A 34 6.31 1.12 5.71
N ALA A 35 6.81 0.74 6.88
CA ALA A 35 7.47 1.62 7.84
C ALA A 35 8.74 0.97 8.43
N ALA A 36 9.39 0.11 7.64
CA ALA A 36 10.56 -0.65 8.10
C ALA A 36 11.88 -0.12 7.55
N GLY A 37 11.83 0.74 6.53
CA GLY A 37 13.02 1.16 5.79
C GLY A 37 13.93 2.10 6.55
N ARG A 38 15.20 2.05 6.17
CA ARG A 38 16.17 3.06 6.56
C ARG A 38 16.09 4.22 5.56
N SER A 39 15.72 5.40 5.99
CA SER A 39 15.79 6.58 5.13
C SER A 39 17.22 7.13 5.14
N THR A 40 18.21 6.29 4.86
CA THR A 40 19.60 6.58 5.17
C THR A 40 20.49 6.85 3.97
N ARG A 41 19.96 7.24 2.83
CA ARG A 41 20.83 7.60 1.70
C ARG A 41 21.84 8.67 2.05
N MET A 42 21.61 9.47 3.11
CA MET A 42 22.45 10.58 3.51
C MET A 42 22.83 10.57 5.00
N GLY A 43 22.65 9.44 5.68
CA GLY A 43 22.94 9.36 7.12
C GLY A 43 22.04 10.26 7.98
N GLY A 44 20.91 10.69 7.46
CA GLY A 44 19.97 11.56 8.16
C GLY A 44 18.99 10.82 9.06
N PRO A 45 18.16 11.58 9.80
CA PRO A 45 17.14 10.99 10.66
C PRO A 45 16.12 10.21 9.84
N ASN A 46 15.43 9.26 10.51
CA ASN A 46 14.39 8.46 9.90
C ASN A 46 13.23 9.35 9.43
N LYS A 47 12.95 9.39 8.11
CA LYS A 47 11.89 10.20 7.53
C LYS A 47 10.51 9.85 8.08
N LEU A 48 10.29 8.59 8.43
CA LEU A 48 9.02 8.13 8.99
C LEU A 48 8.66 8.88 10.27
N LEU A 49 9.68 9.30 11.01
CA LEU A 49 9.54 10.01 12.29
C LEU A 49 9.63 11.53 12.12
N ALA A 50 9.88 12.03 10.90
CA ALA A 50 9.86 13.46 10.63
C ALA A 50 8.44 13.99 10.80
N GLU A 51 8.32 15.24 11.24
CA GLU A 51 7.02 15.85 11.51
C GLU A 51 6.59 16.77 10.38
N LEU A 52 5.29 16.72 10.08
CA LEU A 52 4.61 17.65 9.19
C LEU A 52 3.38 18.16 9.98
N ASP A 53 3.33 19.47 10.21
CA ASP A 53 2.25 20.11 10.97
C ASP A 53 2.04 19.47 12.36
N GLY A 54 3.14 19.11 13.01
CA GLY A 54 3.13 18.54 14.35
C GLY A 54 2.85 17.05 14.45
N LYS A 55 2.67 16.37 13.32
CA LYS A 55 2.47 14.91 13.28
C LYS A 55 3.58 14.22 12.51
N LYS A 56 4.01 13.05 12.98
CA LYS A 56 5.00 12.25 12.28
C LYS A 56 4.40 11.67 10.98
N LEU A 57 5.21 11.63 9.92
CA LEU A 57 4.75 11.19 8.59
C LEU A 57 4.07 9.82 8.64
N VAL A 58 4.67 8.85 9.33
CA VAL A 58 4.10 7.51 9.45
C VAL A 58 2.71 7.53 10.11
N ARG A 59 2.50 8.42 11.08
CA ARG A 59 1.19 8.57 11.73
C ARG A 59 0.16 9.16 10.78
N ILE A 60 0.55 10.15 9.99
CA ILE A 60 -0.34 10.75 8.99
C ILE A 60 -0.84 9.68 8.03
N VAL A 61 0.06 8.87 7.50
CA VAL A 61 -0.30 7.80 6.54
C VAL A 61 -1.19 6.75 7.21
N ALA A 62 -0.84 6.31 8.42
CA ALA A 62 -1.61 5.29 9.15
C ALA A 62 -3.03 5.79 9.48
N GLU A 63 -3.16 7.04 9.90
CA GLU A 63 -4.48 7.62 10.19
C GLU A 63 -5.35 7.69 8.93
N GLN A 64 -4.75 8.03 7.78
CA GLN A 64 -5.48 8.05 6.51
C GLN A 64 -5.92 6.65 6.09
N ALA A 65 -5.05 5.66 6.27
CA ALA A 65 -5.41 4.27 5.99
C ALA A 65 -6.58 3.81 6.87
N LEU A 66 -6.56 4.18 8.16
CA LEU A 66 -7.65 3.85 9.09
C LEU A 66 -8.96 4.57 8.74
N ALA A 67 -8.87 5.78 8.18
CA ALA A 67 -10.05 6.54 7.77
C ALA A 67 -10.62 6.07 6.44
N SER A 68 -9.90 5.22 5.72
CA SER A 68 -10.32 4.70 4.42
C SER A 68 -11.28 3.50 4.58
N LYS A 69 -11.75 2.99 3.44
CA LYS A 69 -12.61 1.79 3.38
C LYS A 69 -11.82 0.48 3.55
N ALA A 70 -10.51 0.55 3.79
CA ALA A 70 -9.72 -0.65 4.09
C ALA A 70 -10.27 -1.35 5.33
N SER A 71 -10.38 -2.67 5.27
CA SER A 71 -10.95 -3.47 6.35
C SER A 71 -10.01 -3.64 7.54
N GLU A 72 -8.71 -3.59 7.29
CA GLU A 72 -7.66 -3.76 8.30
C GLU A 72 -6.45 -2.95 7.88
N VAL A 73 -5.70 -2.45 8.85
CA VAL A 73 -4.44 -1.74 8.60
C VAL A 73 -3.31 -2.47 9.29
N ILE A 74 -2.33 -2.90 8.49
CA ILE A 74 -1.11 -3.54 8.94
C ILE A 74 0.03 -2.54 8.76
N VAL A 75 0.88 -2.37 9.77
CA VAL A 75 2.08 -1.55 9.68
C VAL A 75 3.30 -2.46 9.82
N VAL A 76 4.14 -2.47 8.79
CA VAL A 76 5.38 -3.24 8.80
C VAL A 76 6.49 -2.36 9.34
N THR A 77 7.08 -2.77 10.46
CA THR A 77 8.17 -2.04 11.13
C THR A 77 9.48 -2.81 11.01
N GLY A 78 10.59 -2.14 11.23
CA GLY A 78 11.92 -2.76 11.17
C GLY A 78 12.95 -1.86 11.78
N HIS A 79 13.58 -1.00 10.99
CA HIS A 79 14.53 -0.01 11.52
C HIS A 79 13.80 0.90 12.52
N GLN A 80 14.34 1.01 13.72
CA GLN A 80 13.75 1.80 14.82
C GLN A 80 12.27 1.44 15.09
N ALA A 81 11.95 0.13 15.03
CA ALA A 81 10.59 -0.37 15.21
C ALA A 81 9.91 0.18 16.46
N ASP A 82 10.62 0.23 17.59
CA ASP A 82 10.05 0.74 18.83
C ASP A 82 9.60 2.19 18.72
N LEU A 83 10.38 3.03 18.06
CA LEU A 83 10.06 4.45 17.87
C LEU A 83 8.87 4.62 16.92
N VAL A 84 8.83 3.83 15.86
CA VAL A 84 7.73 3.87 14.89
C VAL A 84 6.43 3.39 15.54
N GLU A 85 6.47 2.28 16.27
CA GLU A 85 5.30 1.77 16.98
C GLU A 85 4.80 2.76 18.03
N GLN A 86 5.71 3.43 18.73
CA GLN A 86 5.37 4.48 19.70
C GLN A 86 4.69 5.68 19.02
N ALA A 87 5.16 6.04 17.82
CA ALA A 87 4.56 7.13 17.05
C ALA A 87 3.12 6.82 16.64
N LEU A 88 2.74 5.55 16.60
CA LEU A 88 1.42 5.07 16.21
C LEU A 88 0.58 4.64 17.42
N ALA A 89 1.00 4.97 18.63
CA ALA A 89 0.27 4.61 19.84
C ALA A 89 -1.18 5.08 19.79
N GLY A 90 -2.09 4.23 20.23
CA GLY A 90 -3.53 4.53 20.26
C GLY A 90 -4.27 4.26 18.95
N LEU A 91 -3.57 3.96 17.86
CA LEU A 91 -4.20 3.63 16.60
C LEU A 91 -4.52 2.13 16.51
N ASN A 92 -5.65 1.81 15.90
CA ASN A 92 -6.09 0.42 15.74
C ASN A 92 -5.41 -0.24 14.53
N VAL A 93 -4.10 -0.41 14.62
CA VAL A 93 -3.29 -1.04 13.57
C VAL A 93 -2.64 -2.31 14.12
N LYS A 94 -2.38 -3.25 13.21
CA LYS A 94 -1.64 -4.46 13.51
C LYS A 94 -0.18 -4.25 13.12
N PHE A 95 0.74 -4.45 14.07
CA PHE A 95 2.17 -4.33 13.78
C PHE A 95 2.76 -5.68 13.36
N VAL A 96 3.61 -5.63 12.35
CA VAL A 96 4.40 -6.78 11.90
C VAL A 96 5.85 -6.32 11.81
N ARG A 97 6.73 -6.93 12.56
CA ARG A 97 8.17 -6.59 12.52
C ARG A 97 8.86 -7.37 11.41
N ASN A 98 9.65 -6.65 10.63
CA ASN A 98 10.49 -7.25 9.61
C ASN A 98 11.95 -7.24 10.09
N PRO A 99 12.50 -8.37 10.57
CA PRO A 99 13.89 -8.40 11.01
C PRO A 99 14.89 -8.24 9.86
N ASP A 100 14.45 -8.53 8.64
CA ASP A 100 15.26 -8.45 7.44
C ASP A 100 15.15 -7.12 6.71
N PHE A 101 14.78 -6.03 7.43
CA PHE A 101 14.56 -4.73 6.81
C PHE A 101 15.77 -4.20 6.03
N ALA A 102 16.97 -4.61 6.40
CA ALA A 102 18.20 -4.24 5.68
C ALA A 102 18.27 -4.88 4.28
N GLY A 103 17.48 -5.90 4.02
CA GLY A 103 17.40 -6.60 2.74
C GLY A 103 16.58 -5.87 1.66
N GLY A 104 16.09 -4.67 1.98
CA GLY A 104 15.38 -3.82 1.03
C GLY A 104 13.87 -3.88 1.13
N LEU A 105 13.23 -3.14 0.24
CA LEU A 105 11.78 -2.96 0.21
C LEU A 105 11.01 -4.28 0.05
N ALA A 106 11.55 -5.19 -0.76
CA ALA A 106 10.90 -6.48 -1.02
C ALA A 106 10.65 -7.28 0.26
N SER A 107 11.59 -7.26 1.22
CA SER A 107 11.44 -7.98 2.48
C SER A 107 10.26 -7.45 3.29
N SER A 108 10.03 -6.14 3.26
CA SER A 108 8.92 -5.51 3.96
C SER A 108 7.58 -5.81 3.29
N VAL A 109 7.54 -5.79 1.96
CA VAL A 109 6.33 -6.18 1.22
C VAL A 109 5.95 -7.62 1.57
N LYS A 110 6.92 -8.53 1.57
CA LYS A 110 6.69 -9.94 1.91
C LYS A 110 6.17 -10.10 3.34
N ALA A 111 6.76 -9.37 4.29
CA ALA A 111 6.30 -9.41 5.68
C ALA A 111 4.85 -8.96 5.81
N GLY A 112 4.49 -7.88 5.12
CA GLY A 112 3.12 -7.37 5.13
C GLY A 112 2.13 -8.33 4.49
N ILE A 113 2.45 -8.83 3.29
CA ILE A 113 1.59 -9.77 2.57
C ILE A 113 1.38 -11.05 3.38
N GLY A 114 2.42 -11.54 4.04
CA GLY A 114 2.33 -12.75 4.88
C GLY A 114 1.41 -12.59 6.08
N ALA A 115 1.11 -11.37 6.50
CA ALA A 115 0.25 -11.08 7.65
C ALA A 115 -1.21 -10.77 7.25
N VAL A 116 -1.51 -10.70 5.97
CA VAL A 116 -2.87 -10.40 5.48
C VAL A 116 -3.80 -11.56 5.80
N SER A 117 -5.00 -11.24 6.29
CA SER A 117 -6.04 -12.23 6.60
C SER A 117 -6.41 -13.05 5.37
N GLU A 118 -6.74 -14.33 5.59
CA GLU A 118 -7.20 -15.22 4.51
C GLU A 118 -8.49 -14.72 3.85
N ASN A 119 -9.27 -13.92 4.56
CA ASN A 119 -10.54 -13.40 4.06
C ASN A 119 -10.36 -12.16 3.17
N ALA A 120 -9.17 -11.60 3.10
CA ALA A 120 -8.92 -10.41 2.27
C ALA A 120 -8.85 -10.78 0.79
N ASP A 121 -9.49 -9.98 -0.03
CA ASP A 121 -9.51 -10.13 -1.49
C ASP A 121 -8.30 -9.46 -2.15
N GLY A 122 -7.71 -8.52 -1.47
CA GLY A 122 -6.55 -7.79 -1.94
C GLY A 122 -5.85 -7.03 -0.84
N ALA A 123 -4.73 -6.43 -1.19
CA ALA A 123 -3.94 -5.60 -0.28
C ALA A 123 -3.46 -4.35 -1.02
N ILE A 124 -3.55 -3.21 -0.35
CA ILE A 124 -3.03 -1.95 -0.86
C ILE A 124 -1.74 -1.62 -0.10
N VAL A 125 -0.65 -1.46 -0.83
CA VAL A 125 0.68 -1.21 -0.25
C VAL A 125 0.97 0.29 -0.28
N CYS A 126 1.04 0.88 0.91
CA CYS A 126 1.28 2.30 1.12
C CYS A 126 2.70 2.51 1.65
N LEU A 127 3.33 3.60 1.24
CA LEU A 127 4.63 3.99 1.77
C LEU A 127 4.42 4.93 2.97
N GLY A 128 4.99 4.57 4.12
CA GLY A 128 4.78 5.29 5.38
C GLY A 128 5.35 6.70 5.42
N ASP A 129 6.21 7.06 4.46
CA ASP A 129 6.80 8.40 4.33
C ASP A 129 6.16 9.27 3.24
N MET A 130 5.01 8.83 2.69
CA MET A 130 4.29 9.57 1.66
C MET A 130 2.99 10.17 2.21
N PRO A 131 3.04 11.38 2.78
CA PRO A 131 1.88 11.99 3.44
C PRO A 131 0.75 12.40 2.49
N LEU A 132 1.00 12.40 1.18
CA LEU A 132 -0.04 12.69 0.19
C LEU A 132 -0.96 11.50 -0.07
N ILE A 133 -0.63 10.33 0.44
CA ILE A 133 -1.52 9.17 0.41
C ILE A 133 -2.62 9.44 1.45
N ASP A 134 -3.82 9.75 0.97
CA ASP A 134 -4.95 10.06 1.84
C ASP A 134 -6.08 9.01 1.71
N ALA A 135 -7.06 9.10 2.60
CA ALA A 135 -8.18 8.16 2.63
C ALA A 135 -8.95 8.16 1.31
N LYS A 136 -9.11 9.33 0.69
CA LYS A 136 -9.83 9.46 -0.58
C LYS A 136 -9.13 8.69 -1.70
N LEU A 137 -7.80 8.79 -1.77
CA LEU A 137 -7.01 8.07 -2.77
C LEU A 137 -7.14 6.56 -2.58
N ILE A 138 -7.02 6.10 -1.33
CA ILE A 138 -7.17 4.68 -1.00
C ILE A 138 -8.57 4.19 -1.38
N ASP A 139 -9.60 4.95 -1.07
CA ASP A 139 -10.99 4.61 -1.40
C ASP A 139 -11.21 4.51 -2.90
N GLN A 140 -10.63 5.43 -3.68
CA GLN A 140 -10.72 5.41 -5.14
C GLN A 140 -10.09 4.15 -5.73
N LEU A 141 -8.95 3.71 -5.18
CA LEU A 141 -8.31 2.48 -5.60
C LEU A 141 -9.16 1.26 -5.24
N ILE A 142 -9.73 1.23 -4.04
CA ILE A 142 -10.62 0.14 -3.61
C ILE A 142 -11.85 0.07 -4.51
N GLU A 143 -12.43 1.21 -4.87
CA GLU A 143 -13.60 1.27 -5.76
C GLU A 143 -13.26 0.80 -7.18
N THR A 144 -12.04 1.07 -7.64
CA THR A 144 -11.57 0.62 -8.95
C THR A 144 -11.28 -0.88 -8.96
N PHE A 145 -10.89 -1.43 -7.82
CA PHE A 145 -10.57 -2.83 -7.65
C PHE A 145 -11.82 -3.69 -7.88
N ALA A 146 -11.75 -4.59 -8.83
CA ALA A 146 -12.86 -5.48 -9.18
C ALA A 146 -12.28 -6.80 -9.70
N PRO A 147 -11.84 -7.71 -8.81
CA PRO A 147 -11.17 -8.94 -9.22
C PRO A 147 -12.03 -9.83 -10.10
N ASP A 148 -13.34 -9.80 -9.93
CA ASP A 148 -14.28 -10.58 -10.75
C ASP A 148 -14.39 -10.07 -12.18
N ARG A 149 -13.94 -8.83 -12.43
CA ARG A 149 -13.90 -8.22 -13.76
C ARG A 149 -12.51 -8.23 -14.39
N GLY A 150 -11.54 -8.84 -13.74
CA GLY A 150 -10.16 -8.78 -14.19
C GLY A 150 -9.43 -7.49 -13.79
N HIS A 151 -10.02 -6.64 -12.94
CA HIS A 151 -9.37 -5.44 -12.40
C HIS A 151 -8.56 -5.86 -11.17
N LEU A 152 -7.42 -6.50 -11.41
CA LEU A 152 -6.65 -7.20 -10.39
C LEU A 152 -5.54 -6.36 -9.76
N ILE A 153 -5.12 -5.29 -10.44
CA ILE A 153 -4.12 -4.36 -9.93
C ILE A 153 -4.64 -2.96 -10.21
N ALA A 154 -4.67 -2.11 -9.18
CA ALA A 154 -5.06 -0.71 -9.32
C ALA A 154 -3.92 0.18 -8.86
N VAL A 155 -3.54 1.15 -9.70
CA VAL A 155 -2.46 2.10 -9.40
C VAL A 155 -2.91 3.52 -9.74
N PRO A 156 -2.47 4.52 -8.97
CA PRO A 156 -2.69 5.90 -9.35
C PRO A 156 -1.72 6.29 -10.47
N VAL A 157 -2.20 7.10 -11.39
CA VAL A 157 -1.39 7.61 -12.50
C VAL A 157 -1.43 9.13 -12.47
N SER A 158 -0.27 9.76 -12.49
CA SER A 158 -0.12 11.20 -12.56
C SER A 158 0.94 11.53 -13.59
N GLU A 159 0.60 12.43 -14.53
CA GLU A 159 1.50 12.85 -15.60
C GLU A 159 2.10 11.66 -16.39
N GLY A 160 1.28 10.64 -16.63
CA GLY A 160 1.68 9.44 -17.36
C GLY A 160 2.56 8.46 -16.56
N ARG A 161 2.79 8.73 -15.29
CA ARG A 161 3.61 7.86 -14.43
C ARG A 161 2.77 7.16 -13.39
N ARG A 162 3.02 5.86 -13.21
CA ARG A 162 2.44 5.08 -12.14
C ARG A 162 3.08 5.45 -10.81
N GLY A 163 2.25 5.56 -9.78
CA GLY A 163 2.70 5.95 -8.44
C GLY A 163 2.29 4.95 -7.36
N ASN A 164 2.24 5.45 -6.16
CA ASN A 164 1.81 4.72 -4.98
C ASN A 164 0.57 5.38 -4.39
N PRO A 165 -0.23 4.67 -3.62
CA PRO A 165 -0.14 3.25 -3.26
C PRO A 165 -0.59 2.34 -4.41
N VAL A 166 -0.24 1.06 -4.33
CA VAL A 166 -0.66 0.05 -5.32
C VAL A 166 -1.54 -0.98 -4.64
N LEU A 167 -2.69 -1.27 -5.26
CA LEU A 167 -3.61 -2.30 -4.77
C LEU A 167 -3.44 -3.56 -5.62
N TRP A 168 -3.25 -4.69 -4.94
CA TRP A 168 -3.01 -5.99 -5.55
C TRP A 168 -4.10 -6.97 -5.18
N SER A 169 -4.65 -7.69 -6.15
CA SER A 169 -5.49 -8.86 -5.88
C SER A 169 -4.68 -9.94 -5.17
N ARG A 170 -5.36 -10.73 -4.34
CA ARG A 170 -4.78 -11.92 -3.70
C ARG A 170 -4.10 -12.85 -4.69
N ARG A 171 -4.54 -12.87 -5.94
CA ARG A 171 -3.92 -13.68 -7.01
C ARG A 171 -2.42 -13.42 -7.18
N PHE A 172 -1.95 -12.23 -6.82
CA PHE A 172 -0.56 -11.85 -6.96
C PHE A 172 0.26 -12.04 -5.69
N PHE A 173 -0.35 -12.49 -4.60
CA PHE A 173 0.38 -12.62 -3.32
C PHE A 173 1.55 -13.60 -3.44
N LYS A 174 1.39 -14.71 -4.16
CA LYS A 174 2.50 -15.65 -4.39
C LYS A 174 3.65 -15.01 -5.15
N GLU A 175 3.35 -14.23 -6.20
CA GLU A 175 4.38 -13.52 -6.95
C GLU A 175 5.07 -12.45 -6.10
N LEU A 176 4.30 -11.72 -5.30
CA LEU A 176 4.85 -10.72 -4.38
C LEU A 176 5.82 -11.37 -3.38
N MET A 177 5.56 -12.60 -2.97
CA MET A 177 6.45 -13.34 -2.07
C MET A 177 7.76 -13.78 -2.72
N THR A 178 7.90 -13.65 -4.04
CA THR A 178 9.14 -13.97 -4.77
C THR A 178 10.03 -12.75 -5.00
N LEU A 179 9.59 -11.55 -4.59
CA LEU A 179 10.37 -10.33 -4.77
C LEU A 179 11.66 -10.35 -3.95
N ASP A 180 12.71 -9.72 -4.48
CA ASP A 180 14.00 -9.59 -3.82
C ASP A 180 14.55 -8.16 -3.93
N GLY A 181 15.35 -7.77 -2.94
CA GLY A 181 16.10 -6.53 -2.94
C GLY A 181 15.22 -5.28 -2.87
N ASP A 182 15.70 -4.22 -3.50
CA ASP A 182 15.01 -2.93 -3.55
C ASP A 182 14.08 -2.80 -4.75
N VAL A 183 13.99 -3.86 -5.54
CA VAL A 183 13.11 -3.90 -6.69
C VAL A 183 11.70 -4.07 -6.18
N GLY A 184 10.98 -2.98 -6.02
CA GLY A 184 9.59 -3.02 -5.63
C GLY A 184 8.74 -3.78 -6.65
N ALA A 185 7.44 -3.84 -6.40
CA ALA A 185 6.49 -4.57 -7.23
C ALA A 185 6.34 -4.02 -8.66
N ARG A 186 7.11 -3.01 -9.07
CA ARG A 186 7.04 -2.40 -10.41
C ARG A 186 7.22 -3.40 -11.54
N HIS A 187 8.09 -4.39 -11.35
CA HIS A 187 8.28 -5.45 -12.36
C HIS A 187 7.02 -6.26 -12.60
N LEU A 188 6.28 -6.55 -11.54
CA LEU A 188 5.05 -7.32 -11.66
C LEU A 188 3.98 -6.53 -12.40
N ILE A 189 3.90 -5.23 -12.15
CA ILE A 189 2.98 -4.35 -12.88
C ILE A 189 3.33 -4.37 -14.37
N ALA A 190 4.59 -4.16 -14.71
CA ALA A 190 5.04 -4.15 -16.10
C ALA A 190 4.80 -5.51 -16.78
N LYS A 191 5.02 -6.61 -16.08
CA LYS A 191 4.81 -7.96 -16.60
C LYS A 191 3.34 -8.24 -16.95
N HIS A 192 2.40 -7.66 -16.21
CA HIS A 192 0.98 -7.92 -16.38
C HIS A 192 0.22 -6.87 -17.20
N THR A 193 0.92 -5.87 -17.74
CA THR A 193 0.33 -4.85 -18.62
C THR A 193 0.36 -5.20 -20.12
N GLU A 194 1.05 -6.26 -20.51
CA GLU A 194 1.12 -6.72 -21.90
C GLU A 194 0.01 -7.71 -22.26
#